data_1fd8b30edef05aeb19721dba5fd4fa9e
#
_entry.id   1fd8b30edef05aeb19721dba5fd4fa9e
#
_cell.length_a   1.000
_cell.length_b   1.000
_cell.length_c   1.000
_cell.angle_alpha   90.00
_cell.angle_beta   90.00
_cell.angle_gamma   90.00
#
_symmetry.space_group_name_H-M   'P 1'
#
loop_
_entity.id
_entity.type
_entity.pdbx_description
1 polymer ?
#
loop_
_entity_poly.entity_id
_entity_poly.type
_entity_poly.pdbx_seq_one_letter_code
_entity_poly.pdbx_strand_id
1 'polypeptide(L)'
;MVALQRQLGPHVTVLFGHEQGKYPDGNTVVVRGSTGSVAIDPAMSTRTLDPPLEVDTVLLTHAHEDHAVGVSAVRWGSLKAHRLDVPALQSMDELMRLYGVPEALWGEMTRMVTERFHYDTWPEAAALDDGDVIDLGGVTVTLVHAPGHTSGHSVYVIESDDGPRVVVTGDIDLTTFGPYYGDASSSLTEFESTLAMMRELRADHYVTFHHKGVIDGHDVFADAVDVYAAVFGRRAQALLDLLHAPRTFDELVADGIVYRAGTRPPLFGESVERRSIEQHLERLVADGAVATDGQQYWIP
;
A
#
# COMPACT_ATOMS: atom_id res chain seq x y z
N MET A 1 -17.77 -19.84 -6.60
CA MET A 1 -16.50 -20.59 -6.73
C MET A 1 -15.81 -20.59 -5.37
N VAL A 2 -15.21 -21.69 -4.94
CA VAL A 2 -14.38 -21.65 -3.73
C VAL A 2 -13.12 -20.87 -4.09
N ALA A 3 -12.85 -19.77 -3.39
CA ALA A 3 -11.61 -19.01 -3.58
C ALA A 3 -10.41 -19.92 -3.28
N LEU A 4 -9.35 -19.80 -4.06
CA LEU A 4 -8.08 -20.45 -3.71
C LEU A 4 -7.65 -19.88 -2.36
N GLN A 5 -7.37 -20.76 -1.37
CA GLN A 5 -7.04 -20.29 -0.03
C GLN A 5 -5.87 -21.10 0.55
N ARG A 6 -5.15 -20.48 1.48
CA ARG A 6 -4.10 -21.13 2.27
C ARG A 6 -4.33 -20.85 3.74
N GLN A 7 -4.34 -21.92 4.54
CA GLN A 7 -4.39 -21.84 5.99
C GLN A 7 -2.95 -21.67 6.55
N LEU A 8 -2.77 -20.68 7.41
CA LEU A 8 -1.52 -20.43 8.13
C LEU A 8 -1.78 -20.61 9.64
N GLY A 9 -1.63 -21.85 10.11
CA GLY A 9 -1.98 -22.22 11.48
C GLY A 9 -3.50 -22.27 11.73
N PRO A 10 -3.94 -22.28 13.00
CA PRO A 10 -5.35 -22.48 13.35
C PRO A 10 -6.22 -21.25 13.09
N HIS A 11 -5.66 -20.05 13.10
CA HIS A 11 -6.41 -18.79 13.16
C HIS A 11 -6.44 -18.01 11.84
N VAL A 12 -5.44 -18.16 10.96
CA VAL A 12 -5.24 -17.29 9.81
C VAL A 12 -5.51 -18.03 8.50
N THR A 13 -6.37 -17.45 7.66
CA THR A 13 -6.67 -17.93 6.30
C THR A 13 -6.38 -16.81 5.30
N VAL A 14 -5.56 -17.10 4.31
CA VAL A 14 -5.33 -16.22 3.16
C VAL A 14 -6.25 -16.64 2.03
N LEU A 15 -7.11 -15.73 1.58
CA LEU A 15 -7.94 -15.89 0.39
C LEU A 15 -7.21 -15.22 -0.77
N PHE A 16 -6.74 -16.02 -1.72
CA PHE A 16 -6.02 -15.49 -2.86
C PHE A 16 -6.95 -14.90 -3.89
N GLY A 17 -6.62 -13.71 -4.35
CA GLY A 17 -7.20 -13.12 -5.53
C GLY A 17 -6.67 -13.74 -6.82
N HIS A 18 -7.11 -13.23 -7.95
CA HIS A 18 -6.69 -13.68 -9.27
C HIS A 18 -5.16 -13.58 -9.42
N GLU A 19 -4.51 -14.64 -9.92
CA GLU A 19 -3.04 -14.72 -10.07
C GLU A 19 -2.27 -14.29 -8.80
N GLN A 20 -2.69 -14.79 -7.61
CA GLN A 20 -2.11 -14.46 -6.31
C GLN A 20 -2.23 -12.97 -5.94
N GLY A 21 -3.35 -12.35 -6.27
CA GLY A 21 -3.61 -10.94 -5.98
C GLY A 21 -2.98 -9.98 -6.98
N LYS A 22 -2.84 -10.38 -8.25
CA LYS A 22 -2.34 -9.46 -9.27
C LYS A 22 -3.28 -8.26 -9.41
N TYR A 23 -2.70 -7.05 -9.32
CA TYR A 23 -3.45 -5.81 -9.49
C TYR A 23 -4.39 -5.84 -10.72
N PRO A 24 -5.64 -5.44 -10.65
CA PRO A 24 -6.30 -4.71 -9.55
C PRO A 24 -6.94 -5.59 -8.45
N ASP A 25 -6.73 -6.89 -8.44
CA ASP A 25 -7.16 -7.78 -7.35
C ASP A 25 -6.06 -7.84 -6.27
N GLY A 26 -6.37 -8.41 -5.11
CA GLY A 26 -5.48 -8.54 -3.98
C GLY A 26 -5.72 -9.83 -3.20
N ASN A 27 -4.96 -10.04 -2.14
CA ASN A 27 -5.08 -11.19 -1.24
C ASN A 27 -5.68 -10.72 0.08
N THR A 28 -6.85 -11.26 0.44
CA THR A 28 -7.52 -10.96 1.70
C THR A 28 -7.04 -11.89 2.80
N VAL A 29 -6.72 -11.35 3.97
CA VAL A 29 -6.40 -12.17 5.15
C VAL A 29 -7.59 -12.19 6.11
N VAL A 30 -8.03 -13.39 6.49
CA VAL A 30 -9.08 -13.59 7.48
C VAL A 30 -8.49 -14.18 8.74
N VAL A 31 -8.73 -13.56 9.88
CA VAL A 31 -8.29 -14.05 11.20
C VAL A 31 -9.52 -14.36 12.04
N ARG A 32 -9.53 -15.54 12.66
CA ARG A 32 -10.63 -15.99 13.53
C ARG A 32 -10.11 -16.48 14.87
N GLY A 33 -10.58 -15.86 15.93
CA GLY A 33 -10.39 -16.29 17.30
C GLY A 33 -11.68 -16.89 17.90
N SER A 34 -11.67 -17.16 19.19
CA SER A 34 -12.83 -17.71 19.90
C SER A 34 -13.91 -16.67 20.21
N THR A 35 -13.57 -15.37 20.19
CA THR A 35 -14.50 -14.27 20.57
C THR A 35 -14.69 -13.24 19.47
N GLY A 36 -13.96 -13.33 18.35
CA GLY A 36 -14.06 -12.37 17.27
C GLY A 36 -13.35 -12.81 16.00
N SER A 37 -13.58 -12.03 14.93
CA SER A 37 -13.01 -12.26 13.61
C SER A 37 -12.73 -10.95 12.88
N VAL A 38 -11.66 -10.94 12.06
CA VAL A 38 -11.36 -9.81 11.20
C VAL A 38 -11.07 -10.26 9.77
N ALA A 39 -11.35 -9.38 8.81
CA ALA A 39 -10.83 -9.45 7.45
C ALA A 39 -9.91 -8.25 7.23
N ILE A 40 -8.71 -8.49 6.73
CA ILE A 40 -7.75 -7.45 6.38
C ILE A 40 -7.75 -7.32 4.86
N ASP A 41 -7.95 -6.09 4.37
CA ASP A 41 -7.98 -5.71 2.97
C ASP A 41 -8.89 -6.63 2.12
N PRO A 42 -10.22 -6.52 2.23
CA PRO A 42 -11.12 -7.30 1.39
C PRO A 42 -10.93 -6.95 -0.09
N ALA A 43 -10.27 -7.84 -0.83
CA ALA A 43 -9.95 -7.68 -2.24
C ALA A 43 -11.16 -7.86 -3.16
N MET A 44 -11.00 -7.55 -4.46
CA MET A 44 -12.05 -7.65 -5.46
C MET A 44 -12.65 -9.05 -5.56
N SER A 45 -11.84 -10.10 -5.42
CA SER A 45 -12.28 -11.50 -5.42
C SER A 45 -13.27 -11.84 -4.32
N THR A 46 -13.27 -11.13 -3.18
CA THR A 46 -14.24 -11.34 -2.09
C THR A 46 -15.68 -11.04 -2.52
N ARG A 47 -15.87 -10.19 -3.52
CA ARG A 47 -17.18 -9.83 -4.08
C ARG A 47 -17.90 -10.99 -4.78
N THR A 48 -17.17 -12.05 -5.10
CA THR A 48 -17.71 -13.25 -5.78
C THR A 48 -17.95 -14.43 -4.84
N LEU A 49 -17.72 -14.24 -3.53
CA LEU A 49 -17.91 -15.29 -2.54
C LEU A 49 -19.42 -15.56 -2.32
N ASP A 50 -19.77 -16.84 -2.28
CA ASP A 50 -21.12 -17.30 -1.96
C ASP A 50 -21.02 -18.47 -0.98
N PRO A 51 -21.48 -18.32 0.28
CA PRO A 51 -22.03 -17.09 0.88
C PRO A 51 -20.99 -15.96 1.01
N PRO A 52 -21.45 -14.70 1.13
CA PRO A 52 -20.56 -13.57 1.42
C PRO A 52 -19.72 -13.80 2.67
N LEU A 53 -18.49 -13.27 2.66
CA LEU A 53 -17.64 -13.27 3.86
C LEU A 53 -18.31 -12.50 4.99
N GLU A 54 -18.28 -13.06 6.20
CA GLU A 54 -18.81 -12.42 7.40
C GLU A 54 -17.74 -12.38 8.49
N VAL A 55 -17.51 -11.18 9.04
CA VAL A 55 -16.52 -10.90 10.09
C VAL A 55 -17.04 -9.80 11.02
N ASP A 56 -16.50 -9.71 12.23
CA ASP A 56 -16.86 -8.66 13.18
C ASP A 56 -16.23 -7.32 12.80
N THR A 57 -15.01 -7.33 12.26
CA THR A 57 -14.29 -6.12 11.89
C THR A 57 -13.59 -6.28 10.54
N VAL A 58 -13.65 -5.25 9.71
CA VAL A 58 -12.76 -5.07 8.57
C VAL A 58 -11.63 -4.14 8.98
N LEU A 59 -10.39 -4.54 8.67
CA LEU A 59 -9.20 -3.73 8.84
C LEU A 59 -8.64 -3.38 7.46
N LEU A 60 -8.26 -2.14 7.24
CA LEU A 60 -7.55 -1.74 6.04
C LEU A 60 -6.11 -1.35 6.38
N THR A 61 -5.16 -1.81 5.57
CA THR A 61 -3.76 -1.40 5.70
C THR A 61 -3.60 0.07 5.34
N HIS A 62 -4.40 0.56 4.39
CA HIS A 62 -4.49 1.96 3.97
C HIS A 62 -5.76 2.21 3.15
N ALA A 63 -5.98 3.46 2.69
CA ALA A 63 -7.26 3.88 2.13
C ALA A 63 -7.37 3.76 0.60
N HIS A 64 -6.43 3.13 -0.11
CA HIS A 64 -6.54 2.98 -1.56
C HIS A 64 -7.75 2.13 -1.97
N GLU A 65 -8.25 2.41 -3.16
CA GLU A 65 -9.51 1.87 -3.67
C GLU A 65 -9.52 0.36 -3.82
N ASP A 66 -8.40 -0.24 -4.17
CA ASP A 66 -8.28 -1.68 -4.39
C ASP A 66 -8.20 -2.50 -3.09
N HIS A 67 -7.76 -1.88 -1.97
CA HIS A 67 -7.81 -2.48 -0.64
C HIS A 67 -9.22 -2.41 -0.03
N ALA A 68 -10.00 -1.41 -0.42
CA ALA A 68 -11.37 -1.21 0.05
C ALA A 68 -12.45 -1.81 -0.87
N VAL A 69 -12.07 -2.32 -2.06
CA VAL A 69 -12.98 -2.77 -3.11
C VAL A 69 -13.98 -3.85 -2.66
N GLY A 70 -13.61 -4.70 -1.73
CA GLY A 70 -14.46 -5.76 -1.19
C GLY A 70 -15.30 -5.36 0.02
N VAL A 71 -15.06 -4.21 0.66
CA VAL A 71 -15.72 -3.80 1.90
C VAL A 71 -17.25 -3.86 1.77
N SER A 72 -17.80 -3.34 0.68
CA SER A 72 -19.25 -3.35 0.44
C SER A 72 -19.84 -4.73 0.16
N ALA A 73 -19.03 -5.76 -0.05
CA ALA A 73 -19.46 -7.14 -0.30
C ALA A 73 -19.28 -8.07 0.91
N VAL A 74 -18.56 -7.62 1.92
CA VAL A 74 -18.35 -8.32 3.19
C VAL A 74 -19.44 -7.88 4.19
N ARG A 75 -19.92 -8.79 5.03
CA ARG A 75 -20.75 -8.46 6.17
C ARG A 75 -19.86 -8.19 7.38
N TRP A 76 -19.92 -7.00 7.92
CA TRP A 76 -19.06 -6.57 9.02
C TRP A 76 -19.81 -5.69 10.03
N GLY A 77 -19.26 -5.64 11.27
CA GLY A 77 -19.77 -4.80 12.35
C GLY A 77 -19.03 -3.46 12.48
N SER A 78 -17.72 -3.42 12.18
CA SER A 78 -16.91 -2.21 12.22
C SER A 78 -15.84 -2.21 11.11
N LEU A 79 -15.48 -1.00 10.64
CA LEU A 79 -14.41 -0.75 9.69
C LEU A 79 -13.35 0.12 10.36
N LYS A 80 -12.08 -0.28 10.30
CA LYS A 80 -11.00 0.44 10.96
C LYS A 80 -9.75 0.53 10.07
N ALA A 81 -9.04 1.64 10.21
CA ALA A 81 -7.74 1.88 9.59
C ALA A 81 -6.89 2.82 10.47
N HIS A 82 -5.64 3.03 10.11
CA HIS A 82 -4.82 4.02 10.79
C HIS A 82 -5.44 5.43 10.68
N ARG A 83 -5.35 6.23 11.78
CA ARG A 83 -6.00 7.55 11.89
C ARG A 83 -5.71 8.50 10.73
N LEU A 84 -4.53 8.42 10.12
CA LEU A 84 -4.14 9.31 9.03
C LEU A 84 -4.83 9.00 7.70
N ASP A 85 -5.29 7.76 7.52
CA ASP A 85 -6.01 7.34 6.31
C ASP A 85 -7.54 7.33 6.49
N VAL A 86 -8.05 7.35 7.74
CA VAL A 86 -9.50 7.38 8.02
C VAL A 86 -10.23 8.53 7.31
N PRO A 87 -9.71 9.77 7.22
CA PRO A 87 -10.39 10.82 6.48
C PRO A 87 -10.71 10.45 5.03
N ALA A 88 -9.79 9.77 4.33
CA ALA A 88 -9.98 9.32 2.95
C ALA A 88 -11.06 8.24 2.83
N LEU A 89 -11.25 7.41 3.87
CA LEU A 89 -12.37 6.46 3.94
C LEU A 89 -13.71 7.14 4.19
N GLN A 90 -13.72 8.27 4.88
CA GLN A 90 -14.94 8.99 5.26
C GLN A 90 -15.43 9.97 4.20
N SER A 91 -14.55 10.40 3.28
CA SER A 91 -14.85 11.44 2.31
C SER A 91 -14.12 11.22 0.99
N MET A 92 -14.87 11.28 -0.11
CA MET A 92 -14.30 11.21 -1.46
C MET A 92 -13.32 12.36 -1.73
N ASP A 93 -13.61 13.56 -1.25
CA ASP A 93 -12.69 14.71 -1.40
C ASP A 93 -11.37 14.49 -0.67
N GLU A 94 -11.40 13.86 0.52
CA GLU A 94 -10.18 13.52 1.25
C GLU A 94 -9.39 12.40 0.55
N LEU A 95 -10.07 11.44 -0.08
CA LEU A 95 -9.42 10.43 -0.92
C LEU A 95 -8.72 11.10 -2.12
N MET A 96 -9.36 12.05 -2.78
CA MET A 96 -8.73 12.80 -3.89
C MET A 96 -7.53 13.63 -3.41
N ARG A 97 -7.57 14.19 -2.20
CA ARG A 97 -6.43 14.88 -1.59
C ARG A 97 -5.30 13.92 -1.23
N LEU A 98 -5.62 12.73 -0.75
CA LEU A 98 -4.64 11.67 -0.47
C LEU A 98 -3.84 11.33 -1.73
N TYR A 99 -4.52 11.13 -2.86
CA TYR A 99 -3.85 10.90 -4.16
C TYR A 99 -3.06 12.09 -4.67
N GLY A 100 -3.56 13.31 -4.40
CA GLY A 100 -2.92 14.53 -4.90
C GLY A 100 -3.10 14.76 -6.39
N VAL A 101 -4.14 14.18 -7.01
CA VAL A 101 -4.50 14.48 -8.40
C VAL A 101 -5.06 15.90 -8.51
N PRO A 102 -4.81 16.61 -9.64
CA PRO A 102 -5.37 17.93 -9.86
C PRO A 102 -6.91 17.95 -9.73
N GLU A 103 -7.48 18.99 -9.10
CA GLU A 103 -8.93 19.12 -8.89
C GLU A 103 -9.74 18.97 -10.18
N ALA A 104 -9.20 19.43 -11.31
CA ALA A 104 -9.82 19.26 -12.63
C ALA A 104 -10.07 17.80 -13.02
N LEU A 105 -9.33 16.86 -12.43
CA LEU A 105 -9.44 15.40 -12.69
C LEU A 105 -10.26 14.66 -11.61
N TRP A 106 -10.68 15.32 -10.53
CA TRP A 106 -11.41 14.68 -9.43
C TRP A 106 -12.66 13.94 -9.90
N GLY A 107 -13.43 14.54 -10.82
CA GLY A 107 -14.64 13.90 -11.35
C GLY A 107 -14.36 12.61 -12.12
N GLU A 108 -13.26 12.54 -12.87
CA GLU A 108 -12.85 11.33 -13.58
C GLU A 108 -12.27 10.28 -12.62
N MET A 109 -11.45 10.72 -11.68
CA MET A 109 -10.87 9.83 -10.66
C MET A 109 -11.96 9.24 -9.77
N THR A 110 -12.90 10.06 -9.27
CA THR A 110 -14.06 9.58 -8.51
C THR A 110 -14.84 8.54 -9.27
N ARG A 111 -15.13 8.78 -10.56
CA ARG A 111 -15.82 7.80 -11.39
C ARG A 111 -15.04 6.50 -11.52
N MET A 112 -13.72 6.58 -11.72
CA MET A 112 -12.86 5.39 -11.82
C MET A 112 -12.91 4.56 -10.53
N VAL A 113 -12.74 5.18 -9.36
CA VAL A 113 -12.74 4.45 -8.08
C VAL A 113 -14.14 3.90 -7.73
N THR A 114 -15.22 4.60 -8.06
CA THR A 114 -16.57 4.15 -7.76
C THR A 114 -17.07 3.07 -8.73
N GLU A 115 -16.85 3.23 -10.03
CA GLU A 115 -17.37 2.29 -11.05
C GLU A 115 -16.51 1.02 -11.15
N ARG A 116 -15.18 1.16 -11.09
CA ARG A 116 -14.27 0.03 -11.27
C ARG A 116 -13.97 -0.70 -9.97
N PHE A 117 -13.78 0.04 -8.87
CA PHE A 117 -13.39 -0.52 -7.59
C PHE A 117 -14.54 -0.56 -6.58
N HIS A 118 -15.73 -0.08 -6.95
CA HIS A 118 -16.89 -0.06 -6.05
C HIS A 118 -16.61 0.64 -4.73
N TYR A 119 -15.67 1.61 -4.76
CA TYR A 119 -15.35 2.40 -3.60
C TYR A 119 -16.55 3.23 -3.18
N ASP A 120 -16.83 3.21 -1.91
CA ASP A 120 -17.84 4.05 -1.27
C ASP A 120 -17.16 4.85 -0.16
N THR A 121 -17.89 5.71 0.51
CA THR A 121 -17.42 6.35 1.73
C THR A 121 -18.08 5.69 2.94
N TRP A 122 -17.28 5.56 4.01
CA TRP A 122 -17.71 4.95 5.27
C TRP A 122 -17.53 5.96 6.40
N PRO A 123 -18.52 6.87 6.62
CA PRO A 123 -18.44 7.89 7.68
C PRO A 123 -18.21 7.30 9.09
N GLU A 124 -18.59 6.04 9.29
CA GLU A 124 -18.39 5.28 10.52
C GLU A 124 -17.01 4.65 10.67
N ALA A 125 -16.14 4.76 9.67
CA ALA A 125 -14.77 4.23 9.75
C ALA A 125 -14.05 4.80 10.97
N ALA A 126 -13.50 3.91 11.80
CA ALA A 126 -12.87 4.27 13.06
C ALA A 126 -11.34 4.22 12.99
N ALA A 127 -10.72 5.09 13.76
CA ALA A 127 -9.26 5.21 13.79
C ALA A 127 -8.62 4.16 14.70
N LEU A 128 -7.46 3.66 14.27
CA LEU A 128 -6.47 2.94 15.06
C LEU A 128 -5.16 3.74 15.08
N ASP A 129 -4.38 3.50 16.12
CA ASP A 129 -3.03 4.03 16.29
C ASP A 129 -1.98 2.93 16.24
N ASP A 130 -0.73 3.34 16.06
CA ASP A 130 0.43 2.45 16.19
C ASP A 130 0.43 1.72 17.54
N GLY A 131 0.56 0.40 17.50
CA GLY A 131 0.53 -0.47 18.66
C GLY A 131 -0.87 -0.86 19.16
N ASP A 132 -1.96 -0.39 18.53
CA ASP A 132 -3.31 -0.85 18.89
C ASP A 132 -3.48 -2.34 18.61
N VAL A 133 -4.04 -3.05 19.60
CA VAL A 133 -4.23 -4.50 19.58
C VAL A 133 -5.71 -4.85 19.54
N ILE A 134 -6.10 -5.71 18.62
CA ILE A 134 -7.42 -6.32 18.55
C ILE A 134 -7.31 -7.76 19.03
N ASP A 135 -7.86 -8.03 20.21
CA ASP A 135 -7.92 -9.38 20.79
C ASP A 135 -9.18 -10.10 20.27
N LEU A 136 -8.96 -11.26 19.63
CA LEU A 136 -10.04 -12.09 19.05
C LEU A 136 -10.30 -13.36 19.87
N GLY A 137 -9.62 -13.49 21.02
CA GLY A 137 -9.70 -14.69 21.86
C GLY A 137 -8.80 -15.82 21.37
N GLY A 138 -7.57 -15.89 21.89
CA GLY A 138 -6.54 -16.85 21.52
C GLY A 138 -5.65 -16.41 20.34
N VAL A 139 -5.99 -15.33 19.67
CA VAL A 139 -5.17 -14.68 18.65
C VAL A 139 -5.35 -13.17 18.71
N THR A 140 -4.28 -12.42 18.51
CA THR A 140 -4.27 -10.95 18.47
C THR A 140 -3.85 -10.45 17.10
N VAL A 141 -4.36 -9.26 16.74
CA VAL A 141 -3.95 -8.51 15.55
C VAL A 141 -3.48 -7.13 16.00
N THR A 142 -2.21 -6.84 15.81
CA THR A 142 -1.59 -5.56 16.20
C THR A 142 -1.34 -4.72 14.95
N LEU A 143 -1.80 -3.45 14.97
CA LEU A 143 -1.43 -2.48 13.95
C LEU A 143 0.00 -1.98 14.22
N VAL A 144 0.84 -2.01 13.20
CA VAL A 144 2.17 -1.39 13.20
C VAL A 144 2.19 -0.34 12.10
N HIS A 145 2.37 0.93 12.47
CA HIS A 145 2.43 2.03 11.53
C HIS A 145 3.67 1.91 10.63
N ALA A 146 3.45 1.91 9.34
CA ALA A 146 4.46 1.63 8.32
C ALA A 146 4.33 2.65 7.16
N PRO A 147 4.50 3.97 7.42
CA PRO A 147 4.20 5.03 6.49
C PRO A 147 5.15 5.06 5.30
N GLY A 148 4.76 5.81 4.26
CA GLY A 148 5.57 6.09 3.08
C GLY A 148 4.87 5.77 1.77
N HIS A 149 4.08 4.69 1.71
CA HIS A 149 3.15 4.43 0.62
C HIS A 149 1.97 5.41 0.69
N THR A 150 1.26 5.42 1.80
CA THR A 150 0.43 6.55 2.28
C THR A 150 0.94 6.99 3.64
N SER A 151 0.45 8.14 4.15
CA SER A 151 0.78 8.60 5.49
C SER A 151 0.23 7.69 6.59
N GLY A 152 -0.88 6.99 6.34
CA GLY A 152 -1.51 6.05 7.27
C GLY A 152 -1.25 4.59 6.95
N HIS A 153 -0.45 4.26 5.93
CA HIS A 153 -0.15 2.87 5.61
C HIS A 153 0.38 2.14 6.83
N SER A 154 -0.15 0.93 7.07
CA SER A 154 0.14 0.11 8.22
C SER A 154 0.30 -1.35 7.82
N VAL A 155 1.04 -2.11 8.60
CA VAL A 155 1.09 -3.55 8.51
C VAL A 155 0.40 -4.15 9.72
N TYR A 156 -0.12 -5.36 9.61
CA TYR A 156 -0.76 -6.06 10.73
C TYR A 156 0.05 -7.26 11.14
N VAL A 157 0.41 -7.31 12.43
CA VAL A 157 1.11 -8.45 13.04
C VAL A 157 0.08 -9.32 13.75
N ILE A 158 0.01 -10.60 13.38
CA ILE A 158 -0.93 -11.58 13.91
C ILE A 158 -0.14 -12.58 14.74
N GLU A 159 -0.52 -12.73 16.01
CA GLU A 159 0.16 -13.60 16.98
C GLU A 159 -0.84 -14.45 17.76
N SER A 160 -0.48 -15.70 18.01
CA SER A 160 -1.20 -16.62 18.90
C SER A 160 -0.22 -17.59 19.56
N ASP A 161 -0.61 -18.20 20.68
CA ASP A 161 0.23 -19.14 21.40
C ASP A 161 0.37 -20.50 20.68
N ASP A 162 -0.57 -20.82 19.78
CA ASP A 162 -0.70 -22.12 19.13
C ASP A 162 -0.51 -22.09 17.60
N GLY A 163 -0.11 -20.94 17.06
CA GLY A 163 0.06 -20.75 15.61
C GLY A 163 1.31 -19.95 15.23
N PRO A 164 1.60 -19.86 13.93
CA PRO A 164 2.71 -19.06 13.44
C PRO A 164 2.45 -17.57 13.62
N ARG A 165 3.52 -16.80 13.74
CA ARG A 165 3.47 -15.35 13.62
C ARG A 165 3.33 -14.96 12.15
N VAL A 166 2.31 -14.17 11.82
CA VAL A 166 2.02 -13.75 10.46
C VAL A 166 2.03 -12.22 10.37
N VAL A 167 2.64 -11.68 9.32
CA VAL A 167 2.62 -10.24 9.02
C VAL A 167 1.90 -10.01 7.71
N VAL A 168 0.88 -9.14 7.71
CA VAL A 168 0.20 -8.66 6.50
C VAL A 168 0.83 -7.34 6.12
N THR A 169 1.41 -7.25 4.91
CA THR A 169 2.35 -6.19 4.54
C THR A 169 1.72 -5.02 3.78
N GLY A 170 0.41 -5.09 3.45
CA GLY A 170 -0.22 -4.09 2.57
C GLY A 170 0.55 -3.96 1.26
N ASP A 171 0.84 -2.73 0.85
CA ASP A 171 1.51 -2.41 -0.42
C ASP A 171 3.05 -2.40 -0.35
N ILE A 172 3.60 -3.22 0.55
CA ILE A 172 4.98 -3.67 0.42
C ILE A 172 4.96 -4.95 -0.43
N ASP A 173 4.74 -4.76 -1.74
CA ASP A 173 4.44 -5.83 -2.72
C ASP A 173 5.64 -6.66 -3.15
N LEU A 174 6.84 -6.18 -2.90
CA LEU A 174 8.10 -6.84 -3.28
C LEU A 174 8.20 -7.16 -4.78
N THR A 175 7.59 -6.33 -5.62
CA THR A 175 7.60 -6.47 -7.07
C THR A 175 8.81 -5.75 -7.69
N THR A 176 9.11 -6.07 -8.95
CA THR A 176 10.18 -5.39 -9.70
C THR A 176 9.84 -3.94 -10.08
N PHE A 177 8.56 -3.55 -10.00
CA PHE A 177 8.15 -2.16 -10.12
C PHE A 177 8.76 -1.31 -9.00
N GLY A 178 8.88 -1.89 -7.80
CA GLY A 178 9.42 -1.25 -6.61
C GLY A 178 8.37 -0.43 -5.84
N PRO A 179 8.79 0.27 -4.79
CA PRO A 179 7.91 1.05 -3.93
C PRO A 179 7.11 2.10 -4.72
N TYR A 180 5.83 2.24 -4.39
CA TYR A 180 4.97 3.30 -4.89
C TYR A 180 4.86 4.39 -3.81
N TYR A 181 5.30 5.60 -4.15
CA TYR A 181 5.30 6.79 -3.27
C TYR A 181 4.97 8.06 -4.06
N GLY A 182 4.00 7.94 -4.96
CA GLY A 182 3.62 9.00 -5.91
C GLY A 182 2.40 9.81 -5.52
N ASP A 183 1.75 9.53 -4.39
CA ASP A 183 0.61 10.29 -3.91
C ASP A 183 1.05 11.51 -3.10
N ALA A 184 0.14 12.46 -2.89
CA ALA A 184 0.40 13.62 -2.04
C ALA A 184 0.71 13.21 -0.59
N SER A 185 0.11 12.11 -0.13
CA SER A 185 0.32 11.56 1.21
C SER A 185 1.56 10.66 1.32
N SER A 186 2.24 10.37 0.20
CA SER A 186 3.41 9.48 0.18
C SER A 186 4.68 10.20 0.62
N SER A 187 5.63 9.43 1.18
CA SER A 187 6.95 9.91 1.60
C SER A 187 8.04 8.90 1.28
N LEU A 188 8.98 9.27 0.40
CA LEU A 188 10.16 8.48 0.07
C LEU A 188 10.99 8.13 1.32
N THR A 189 11.22 9.11 2.19
CA THR A 189 12.05 8.95 3.39
C THR A 189 11.39 8.06 4.43
N GLU A 190 10.09 8.21 4.64
CA GLU A 190 9.35 7.34 5.55
C GLU A 190 9.28 5.91 5.00
N PHE A 191 9.09 5.75 3.68
CA PHE A 191 9.03 4.40 3.09
C PHE A 191 10.37 3.67 3.21
N GLU A 192 11.50 4.35 3.04
CA GLU A 192 12.82 3.74 3.31
C GLU A 192 12.95 3.30 4.78
N SER A 193 12.51 4.14 5.71
CA SER A 193 12.51 3.81 7.14
C SER A 193 11.59 2.63 7.44
N THR A 194 10.42 2.60 6.82
CA THR A 194 9.48 1.47 6.90
C THR A 194 10.11 0.19 6.37
N LEU A 195 10.75 0.21 5.18
CA LEU A 195 11.40 -0.99 4.65
C LEU A 195 12.55 -1.48 5.52
N ALA A 196 13.33 -0.56 6.12
CA ALA A 196 14.35 -0.92 7.09
C ALA A 196 13.75 -1.59 8.35
N MET A 197 12.64 -1.08 8.87
CA MET A 197 11.89 -1.70 9.97
C MET A 197 11.34 -3.07 9.56
N MET A 198 10.73 -3.19 8.37
CA MET A 198 10.16 -4.44 7.89
C MET A 198 11.21 -5.53 7.69
N ARG A 199 12.41 -5.15 7.25
CA ARG A 199 13.55 -6.06 7.11
C ARG A 199 13.93 -6.75 8.42
N GLU A 200 13.73 -6.08 9.56
CA GLU A 200 14.04 -6.60 10.89
C GLU A 200 12.82 -7.26 11.59
N LEU A 201 11.61 -7.01 11.09
CA LEU A 201 10.37 -7.55 11.66
C LEU A 201 10.25 -9.05 11.38
N ARG A 202 10.55 -9.89 12.38
CA ARG A 202 10.56 -11.35 12.24
C ARG A 202 9.16 -11.94 12.31
N ALA A 203 8.85 -12.82 11.36
CA ALA A 203 7.64 -13.64 11.35
C ALA A 203 7.91 -14.97 10.61
N ASP A 204 6.99 -15.91 10.75
CA ASP A 204 7.03 -17.19 10.05
C ASP A 204 6.50 -17.05 8.61
N HIS A 205 5.48 -16.17 8.44
CA HIS A 205 4.85 -15.89 7.16
C HIS A 205 4.62 -14.41 6.98
N TYR A 206 4.79 -13.94 5.74
CA TYR A 206 4.46 -12.58 5.30
C TYR A 206 3.46 -12.67 4.16
N VAL A 207 2.36 -11.93 4.26
CA VAL A 207 1.30 -11.92 3.26
C VAL A 207 1.27 -10.57 2.58
N THR A 208 1.64 -10.54 1.29
CA THR A 208 1.53 -9.33 0.48
C THR A 208 0.11 -9.22 -0.08
N PHE A 209 -0.39 -8.00 -0.21
CA PHE A 209 -1.67 -7.80 -0.85
C PHE A 209 -1.58 -8.15 -2.33
N HIS A 210 -0.57 -7.66 -3.05
CA HIS A 210 -0.39 -7.97 -4.46
C HIS A 210 0.72 -8.98 -4.76
N HIS A 211 0.54 -9.74 -5.84
CA HIS A 211 1.52 -10.50 -6.62
C HIS A 211 2.27 -11.65 -5.94
N LYS A 212 2.72 -11.53 -4.69
CA LYS A 212 3.57 -12.57 -4.08
C LYS A 212 2.78 -13.57 -3.24
N GLY A 213 1.60 -13.17 -2.77
CA GLY A 213 0.79 -14.00 -1.89
C GLY A 213 1.47 -14.21 -0.54
N VAL A 214 1.86 -15.44 -0.24
CA VAL A 214 2.51 -15.80 1.03
C VAL A 214 3.99 -16.07 0.81
N ILE A 215 4.84 -15.39 1.58
CA ILE A 215 6.28 -15.63 1.66
C ILE A 215 6.58 -16.35 2.97
N ASP A 216 7.19 -17.51 2.89
CA ASP A 216 7.53 -18.34 4.03
C ASP A 216 8.97 -18.06 4.48
N GLY A 217 9.11 -17.69 5.75
CA GLY A 217 10.40 -17.49 6.41
C GLY A 217 10.96 -16.07 6.27
N HIS A 218 11.55 -15.62 7.38
CA HIS A 218 12.06 -14.27 7.54
C HIS A 218 13.20 -13.94 6.56
N ASP A 219 14.15 -14.85 6.36
CA ASP A 219 15.33 -14.56 5.55
C ASP A 219 14.94 -14.35 4.06
N VAL A 220 13.98 -15.14 3.56
CA VAL A 220 13.45 -14.97 2.19
C VAL A 220 12.74 -13.61 2.04
N PHE A 221 11.99 -13.21 3.06
CA PHE A 221 11.32 -11.92 3.07
C PHE A 221 12.32 -10.75 3.14
N ALA A 222 13.31 -10.83 4.03
CA ALA A 222 14.33 -9.79 4.20
C ALA A 222 15.15 -9.58 2.91
N ASP A 223 15.56 -10.66 2.23
CA ASP A 223 16.24 -10.58 0.94
C ASP A 223 15.37 -9.91 -0.14
N ALA A 224 14.06 -10.22 -0.14
CA ALA A 224 13.12 -9.59 -1.07
C ALA A 224 12.91 -8.10 -0.76
N VAL A 225 12.89 -7.69 0.52
CA VAL A 225 12.84 -6.28 0.94
C VAL A 225 14.09 -5.53 0.46
N ASP A 226 15.29 -6.12 0.58
CA ASP A 226 16.54 -5.49 0.10
C ASP A 226 16.49 -5.23 -1.42
N VAL A 227 16.00 -6.18 -2.20
CA VAL A 227 15.83 -6.04 -3.66
C VAL A 227 14.79 -4.96 -4.01
N TYR A 228 13.71 -4.91 -3.24
CA TYR A 228 12.62 -3.93 -3.41
C TYR A 228 13.10 -2.51 -3.07
N ALA A 229 13.77 -2.32 -1.94
CA ALA A 229 14.33 -1.05 -1.51
C ALA A 229 15.38 -0.50 -2.47
N ALA A 230 16.17 -1.36 -3.13
CA ALA A 230 17.16 -0.95 -4.11
C ALA A 230 16.56 -0.17 -5.31
N VAL A 231 15.23 -0.20 -5.50
CA VAL A 231 14.56 0.60 -6.55
C VAL A 231 14.69 2.09 -6.28
N PHE A 232 14.68 2.54 -5.04
CA PHE A 232 14.88 3.95 -4.71
C PHE A 232 16.20 4.48 -5.29
N GLY A 233 17.29 3.75 -5.05
CA GLY A 233 18.61 4.11 -5.62
C GLY A 233 18.64 4.07 -7.15
N ARG A 234 17.96 3.08 -7.77
CA ARG A 234 17.84 3.03 -9.24
C ARG A 234 17.09 4.22 -9.82
N ARG A 235 16.02 4.67 -9.18
CA ARG A 235 15.26 5.86 -9.60
C ARG A 235 16.06 7.14 -9.40
N ALA A 236 16.78 7.27 -8.27
CA ALA A 236 17.71 8.38 -8.06
C ALA A 236 18.81 8.43 -9.14
N GLN A 237 19.40 7.28 -9.48
CA GLN A 237 20.40 7.21 -10.54
C GLN A 237 19.80 7.56 -11.92
N ALA A 238 18.61 7.06 -12.24
CA ALA A 238 17.92 7.42 -13.48
C ALA A 238 17.69 8.94 -13.58
N LEU A 239 17.34 9.59 -12.47
CA LEU A 239 17.19 11.05 -12.42
C LEU A 239 18.53 11.77 -12.64
N LEU A 240 19.61 11.32 -12.00
CA LEU A 240 20.95 11.85 -12.24
C LEU A 240 21.39 11.69 -13.70
N ASP A 241 21.06 10.56 -14.32
CA ASP A 241 21.39 10.30 -15.74
C ASP A 241 20.68 11.27 -16.69
N LEU A 242 19.55 11.86 -16.31
CA LEU A 242 18.86 12.91 -17.07
C LEU A 242 19.52 14.29 -16.93
N LEU A 243 20.37 14.50 -15.92
CA LEU A 243 20.95 15.81 -15.56
C LEU A 243 22.34 16.07 -16.14
N HIS A 244 22.71 15.41 -17.28
CA HIS A 244 23.97 15.70 -17.99
C HIS A 244 24.03 17.13 -18.55
N ALA A 245 22.89 17.81 -18.66
CA ALA A 245 22.75 19.23 -18.95
C ALA A 245 21.64 19.80 -18.04
N PRO A 246 21.63 21.13 -17.79
CA PRO A 246 20.57 21.74 -17.01
C PRO A 246 19.18 21.42 -17.58
N ARG A 247 18.25 21.00 -16.71
CA ARG A 247 16.89 20.61 -17.07
C ARG A 247 15.87 21.29 -16.14
N THR A 248 14.73 21.64 -16.68
CA THR A 248 13.58 22.11 -15.90
C THR A 248 12.87 20.90 -15.25
N PHE A 249 12.11 21.18 -14.20
CA PHE A 249 11.30 20.16 -13.53
C PHE A 249 10.32 19.46 -14.50
N ASP A 250 9.64 20.23 -15.36
CA ASP A 250 8.67 19.69 -16.33
C ASP A 250 9.34 18.78 -17.39
N GLU A 251 10.57 19.09 -17.83
CA GLU A 251 11.33 18.21 -18.71
C GLU A 251 11.68 16.89 -18.04
N LEU A 252 12.06 16.91 -16.75
CA LEU A 252 12.34 15.69 -15.98
C LEU A 252 11.08 14.84 -15.81
N VAL A 253 9.93 15.48 -15.53
CA VAL A 253 8.65 14.81 -15.44
C VAL A 253 8.22 14.21 -16.79
N ALA A 254 8.50 14.88 -17.89
CA ALA A 254 8.19 14.35 -19.23
C ALA A 254 8.97 13.05 -19.53
N ASP A 255 10.24 13.00 -19.15
CA ASP A 255 11.07 11.79 -19.29
C ASP A 255 10.66 10.69 -18.29
N GLY A 256 10.43 11.05 -17.00
CA GLY A 256 9.97 10.15 -15.94
C GLY A 256 11.05 9.21 -15.40
N ILE A 257 10.83 8.71 -14.18
CA ILE A 257 11.71 7.75 -13.49
C ILE A 257 10.96 6.55 -12.90
N VAL A 258 9.61 6.59 -12.88
CA VAL A 258 8.76 5.56 -12.29
C VAL A 258 8.21 4.63 -13.36
N TYR A 259 7.56 5.20 -14.37
CA TYR A 259 6.91 4.44 -15.44
C TYR A 259 7.82 4.31 -16.67
N ARG A 260 7.76 3.15 -17.30
CA ARG A 260 8.41 2.97 -18.61
C ARG A 260 7.70 3.85 -19.66
N ALA A 261 8.43 4.27 -20.67
CA ALA A 261 7.85 5.03 -21.79
C ALA A 261 6.61 4.35 -22.35
N GLY A 262 5.50 5.09 -22.47
CA GLY A 262 4.23 4.61 -23.00
C GLY A 262 3.39 3.76 -22.03
N THR A 263 3.82 3.55 -20.78
CA THR A 263 3.04 2.79 -19.78
C THR A 263 2.47 3.68 -18.65
N ARG A 264 2.69 4.98 -18.71
CA ARG A 264 2.19 5.94 -17.71
C ARG A 264 0.66 5.95 -17.72
N PRO A 265 0.00 5.71 -16.56
CA PRO A 265 -1.46 5.78 -16.48
C PRO A 265 -1.97 7.19 -16.82
N PRO A 266 -2.99 7.32 -17.71
CA PRO A 266 -3.41 8.63 -18.20
C PRO A 266 -3.95 9.57 -17.12
N LEU A 267 -4.61 9.01 -16.09
CA LEU A 267 -5.36 9.80 -15.10
C LEU A 267 -4.48 10.32 -13.97
N PHE A 268 -3.53 9.52 -13.49
CA PHE A 268 -2.70 9.84 -12.31
C PHE A 268 -1.19 9.72 -12.54
N GLY A 269 -0.76 9.10 -13.63
CA GLY A 269 0.65 8.78 -13.83
C GLY A 269 1.56 10.01 -13.91
N GLU A 270 1.07 11.18 -14.35
CA GLU A 270 1.86 12.41 -14.32
C GLU A 270 2.03 12.92 -12.88
N SER A 271 0.98 12.88 -12.05
CA SER A 271 1.05 13.27 -10.64
C SER A 271 2.06 12.40 -9.89
N VAL A 272 2.06 11.09 -10.16
CA VAL A 272 3.01 10.13 -9.57
C VAL A 272 4.45 10.45 -9.96
N GLU A 273 4.73 10.74 -11.24
CA GLU A 273 6.09 11.12 -11.67
C GLU A 273 6.51 12.44 -11.02
N ARG A 274 5.64 13.45 -11.01
CA ARG A 274 5.92 14.75 -10.39
C ARG A 274 6.30 14.58 -8.93
N ARG A 275 5.48 13.89 -8.15
CA ARG A 275 5.72 13.69 -6.72
C ARG A 275 6.98 12.86 -6.46
N SER A 276 7.21 11.83 -7.23
CA SER A 276 8.41 11.00 -7.08
C SER A 276 9.69 11.76 -7.42
N ILE A 277 9.70 12.50 -8.53
CA ILE A 277 10.85 13.31 -8.96
C ILE A 277 11.12 14.43 -7.95
N GLU A 278 10.07 15.12 -7.48
CA GLU A 278 10.18 16.17 -6.46
C GLU A 278 10.94 15.66 -5.22
N GLN A 279 10.51 14.55 -4.65
CA GLN A 279 11.12 13.96 -3.44
C GLN A 279 12.59 13.55 -3.67
N HIS A 280 12.91 13.00 -4.85
CA HIS A 280 14.29 12.69 -5.19
C HIS A 280 15.15 13.94 -5.39
N LEU A 281 14.63 14.97 -6.07
CA LEU A 281 15.36 16.24 -6.26
C LEU A 281 15.61 16.94 -4.93
N GLU A 282 14.59 17.02 -4.04
CA GLU A 282 14.75 17.59 -2.70
C GLU A 282 15.94 16.93 -1.96
N ARG A 283 16.00 15.61 -1.98
CA ARG A 283 17.11 14.85 -1.36
C ARG A 283 18.43 15.10 -2.04
N LEU A 284 18.50 14.97 -3.36
CA LEU A 284 19.75 15.12 -4.10
C LEU A 284 20.31 16.54 -4.02
N VAL A 285 19.45 17.56 -3.91
CA VAL A 285 19.87 18.94 -3.66
C VAL A 285 20.39 19.10 -2.22
N ALA A 286 19.70 18.54 -1.23
CA ALA A 286 20.14 18.58 0.16
C ALA A 286 21.51 17.89 0.36
N ASP A 287 21.77 16.80 -0.38
CA ASP A 287 23.02 16.05 -0.36
C ASP A 287 24.13 16.71 -1.20
N GLY A 288 23.81 17.78 -1.95
CA GLY A 288 24.75 18.47 -2.83
C GLY A 288 25.12 17.72 -4.12
N ALA A 289 24.41 16.62 -4.42
CA ALA A 289 24.59 15.87 -5.66
C ALA A 289 23.95 16.56 -6.88
N VAL A 290 22.96 17.41 -6.64
CA VAL A 290 22.27 18.23 -7.64
C VAL A 290 22.27 19.69 -7.19
N ALA A 291 22.52 20.61 -8.11
CA ALA A 291 22.36 22.05 -7.89
C ALA A 291 21.12 22.56 -8.61
N THR A 292 20.57 23.69 -8.14
CA THR A 292 19.43 24.36 -8.75
C THR A 292 19.53 25.87 -8.59
N ASP A 293 18.99 26.61 -9.56
CA ASP A 293 18.73 28.05 -9.48
C ASP A 293 17.23 28.36 -9.22
N GLY A 294 16.44 27.33 -8.94
CA GLY A 294 15.00 27.41 -8.77
C GLY A 294 14.18 27.26 -10.06
N GLN A 295 14.85 27.21 -11.22
CA GLN A 295 14.22 26.97 -12.53
C GLN A 295 14.75 25.69 -13.17
N GLN A 296 16.03 25.43 -13.04
CA GLN A 296 16.69 24.27 -13.60
C GLN A 296 17.48 23.50 -12.54
N TYR A 297 17.78 22.26 -12.85
CA TYR A 297 18.56 21.32 -12.04
C TYR A 297 19.70 20.79 -12.87
N TRP A 298 20.90 20.60 -12.26
CA TRP A 298 22.09 20.06 -12.93
C TRP A 298 23.03 19.39 -11.92
N ILE A 299 23.95 18.56 -12.40
CA ILE A 299 25.06 18.03 -11.60
C ILE A 299 26.14 19.12 -11.49
N PRO A 300 26.57 19.54 -10.27
CA PRO A 300 27.52 20.63 -10.08
C PRO A 300 28.94 20.31 -10.55
#